data_f6e712179728129a3424f25da2a6ede6
#
_entry.id   f6e712179728129a3424f25da2a6ede6
#
_cell.length_a   1.000
_cell.length_b   1.000
_cell.length_c   1.000
_cell.angle_alpha   90.00
_cell.angle_beta   90.00
_cell.angle_gamma   90.00
#
_symmetry.space_group_name_H-M   'P 1'
#
loop_
_entity.id
_entity.type
_entity.pdbx_description
1 polymer ?
#
loop_
_entity_poly.entity_id
_entity_poly.type
_entity_poly.pdbx_seq_one_letter_code
_entity_poly.pdbx_strand_id
1 'polypeptide(L)'
;EEIPYFRLCTYEMDRKETSYSYQTMEYFKETYPQDEFYFIIGADSLFNLETWKCPERLLKTAVILAAYRDDAGAPKEMRRQITYLKEKYACDIRLLRTPVMPVSSSEIRQMIRGGETEDLPIPKKVADYIDLNRLYQVSEHDGNNT
;
A
#
# COMPACT_ATOMS: atom_id res chain seq x y z
N GLU A 1 10.34 8.07 15.71
CA GLU A 1 9.43 7.63 16.79
C GLU A 1 8.90 6.26 16.44
N GLU A 2 8.95 5.32 17.38
CA GLU A 2 8.28 4.04 17.20
C GLU A 2 6.79 4.25 17.44
N ILE A 3 5.99 3.90 16.46
CA ILE A 3 4.53 3.93 16.57
C ILE A 3 4.15 2.61 17.28
N PRO A 4 3.68 2.65 18.54
CA PRO A 4 3.62 1.46 19.40
C PRO A 4 2.63 0.39 18.93
N TYR A 5 1.69 0.75 18.06
CA TYR A 5 0.72 -0.16 17.46
C TYR A 5 1.11 -0.63 16.05
N PHE A 6 2.26 -0.20 15.50
CA PHE A 6 2.80 -0.72 14.25
C PHE A 6 3.80 -1.83 14.52
N ARG A 7 3.69 -2.92 13.77
CA ARG A 7 4.66 -4.02 13.78
C ARG A 7 5.07 -4.34 12.37
N LEU A 8 6.37 -4.48 12.15
CA LEU A 8 6.90 -4.98 10.90
C LEU A 8 6.75 -6.51 10.88
N CYS A 9 6.15 -7.04 9.82
CA CYS A 9 6.12 -8.46 9.52
C CYS A 9 6.97 -8.74 8.29
N THR A 10 7.93 -9.65 8.41
CA THR A 10 8.87 -10.01 7.33
C THR A 10 8.42 -11.21 6.51
N TYR A 11 7.24 -11.75 6.76
CA TYR A 11 6.73 -12.98 6.11
C TYR A 11 6.92 -12.98 4.58
N GLU A 12 6.60 -11.87 3.91
CA GLU A 12 6.77 -11.77 2.45
C GLU A 12 8.25 -11.64 2.04
N MET A 13 9.07 -10.99 2.85
CA MET A 13 10.50 -10.80 2.59
C MET A 13 11.30 -12.09 2.77
N ASP A 14 10.88 -12.97 3.69
CA ASP A 14 11.55 -14.23 4.00
C ASP A 14 11.26 -15.31 2.95
N ARG A 15 10.30 -15.06 2.06
CA ARG A 15 9.94 -15.99 0.97
C ARG A 15 10.83 -15.77 -0.24
N LYS A 16 11.28 -16.87 -0.85
CA LYS A 16 12.04 -16.85 -2.11
C LYS A 16 11.15 -16.72 -3.35
N GLU A 17 9.87 -16.99 -3.22
CA GLU A 17 8.90 -16.96 -4.30
C GLU A 17 8.11 -15.64 -4.30
N THR A 18 7.44 -15.36 -5.43
CA THR A 18 6.52 -14.21 -5.51
C THR A 18 5.44 -14.33 -4.44
N SER A 19 5.32 -13.33 -3.60
CA SER A 19 4.27 -13.23 -2.60
C SER A 19 3.03 -12.59 -3.19
N TYR A 20 1.88 -13.23 -2.98
CA TYR A 20 0.57 -12.72 -3.37
C TYR A 20 -0.24 -12.39 -2.13
N SER A 21 -1.01 -11.29 -2.17
CA SER A 21 -1.78 -10.79 -1.02
C SER A 21 -2.70 -11.85 -0.38
N TYR A 22 -3.31 -12.72 -1.19
CA TYR A 22 -4.14 -13.80 -0.64
C TYR A 22 -3.35 -14.77 0.24
N GLN A 23 -2.11 -15.11 -0.12
CA GLN A 23 -1.26 -16.03 0.65
C GLN A 23 -0.86 -15.41 1.99
N THR A 24 -0.53 -14.13 1.97
CA THR A 24 -0.20 -13.37 3.18
C THR A 24 -1.38 -13.32 4.15
N MET A 25 -2.58 -13.06 3.63
CA MET A 25 -3.77 -12.99 4.48
C MET A 25 -4.22 -14.36 5.00
N GLU A 26 -4.06 -15.41 4.21
CA GLU A 26 -4.29 -16.78 4.68
C GLU A 26 -3.31 -17.18 5.78
N TYR A 27 -2.02 -16.87 5.60
CA TYR A 27 -1.01 -17.09 6.64
C TYR A 27 -1.38 -16.39 7.96
N PHE A 28 -1.81 -15.12 7.90
CA PHE A 28 -2.25 -14.41 9.10
C PHE A 28 -3.50 -15.07 9.71
N LYS A 29 -4.47 -15.45 8.90
CA LYS A 29 -5.70 -16.09 9.39
C LYS A 29 -5.44 -17.46 10.03
N GLU A 30 -4.49 -18.23 9.52
CA GLU A 30 -4.04 -19.49 10.10
C GLU A 30 -3.24 -19.29 11.39
N THR A 31 -2.38 -18.28 11.41
CA THR A 31 -1.54 -17.96 12.58
C THR A 31 -2.34 -17.37 13.73
N TYR A 32 -3.34 -16.54 13.40
CA TYR A 32 -4.20 -15.82 14.36
C TYR A 32 -5.68 -16.05 14.03
N PRO A 33 -6.22 -17.25 14.25
CA PRO A 33 -7.57 -17.63 13.78
C PRO A 33 -8.70 -16.86 14.45
N GLN A 34 -8.45 -16.29 15.64
CA GLN A 34 -9.44 -15.51 16.39
C GLN A 34 -9.49 -14.04 15.98
N ASP A 35 -8.46 -13.57 15.22
CA ASP A 35 -8.37 -12.17 14.84
C ASP A 35 -9.20 -11.89 13.57
N GLU A 36 -9.73 -10.67 13.50
CA GLU A 36 -10.32 -10.10 12.28
C GLU A 36 -9.28 -9.27 11.55
N PHE A 37 -9.09 -9.53 10.27
CA PHE A 37 -8.09 -8.85 9.45
C PHE A 37 -8.73 -7.82 8.54
N TYR A 38 -8.08 -6.65 8.47
CA TYR A 38 -8.44 -5.56 7.59
C TYR A 38 -7.30 -5.31 6.60
N PHE A 39 -7.60 -5.39 5.30
CA PHE A 39 -6.63 -5.17 4.24
C PHE A 39 -6.91 -3.84 3.56
N ILE A 40 -5.98 -2.87 3.69
CA ILE A 40 -6.16 -1.51 3.17
C ILE A 40 -5.67 -1.45 1.73
N ILE A 41 -6.52 -0.95 0.82
CA ILE A 41 -6.18 -0.73 -0.59
C ILE A 41 -6.58 0.67 -1.03
N GLY A 42 -5.89 1.21 -2.03
CA GLY A 42 -6.30 2.45 -2.70
C GLY A 42 -7.42 2.25 -3.71
N ALA A 43 -7.97 3.35 -4.25
CA ALA A 43 -9.03 3.33 -5.25
C ALA A 43 -8.64 2.54 -6.52
N ASP A 44 -7.43 2.75 -7.04
CA ASP A 44 -6.95 2.03 -8.24
C ASP A 44 -6.92 0.52 -8.03
N SER A 45 -6.47 0.08 -6.85
CA SER A 45 -6.46 -1.32 -6.46
C SER A 45 -7.86 -1.90 -6.34
N LEU A 46 -8.84 -1.12 -5.85
CA LEU A 46 -10.24 -1.55 -5.81
C LEU A 46 -10.80 -1.85 -7.21
N PHE A 47 -10.52 -0.99 -8.18
CA PHE A 47 -10.98 -1.19 -9.57
C PHE A 47 -10.27 -2.36 -10.27
N ASN A 48 -9.01 -2.62 -9.89
CA ASN A 48 -8.20 -3.70 -10.46
C ASN A 48 -8.19 -4.99 -9.62
N LEU A 49 -8.98 -5.08 -8.55
CA LEU A 49 -8.94 -6.18 -7.60
C LEU A 49 -9.16 -7.55 -8.24
N GLU A 50 -10.03 -7.61 -9.25
CA GLU A 50 -10.34 -8.85 -9.98
C GLU A 50 -9.18 -9.36 -10.86
N THR A 51 -8.19 -8.52 -11.16
CA THR A 51 -6.98 -8.91 -11.89
C THR A 51 -5.90 -9.52 -10.98
N TRP A 52 -6.09 -9.44 -9.68
CA TRP A 52 -5.15 -10.00 -8.71
C TRP A 52 -5.19 -11.53 -8.73
N LYS A 53 -4.12 -12.14 -8.25
CA LYS A 53 -4.07 -13.61 -8.14
C LYS A 53 -5.03 -14.09 -7.06
N CYS A 54 -6.01 -14.93 -7.43
CA CYS A 54 -7.00 -15.53 -6.53
C CYS A 54 -7.72 -14.50 -5.63
N PRO A 55 -8.37 -13.47 -6.19
CA PRO A 55 -8.99 -12.40 -5.40
C PRO A 55 -10.06 -12.93 -4.45
N GLU A 56 -10.78 -13.99 -4.82
CA GLU A 56 -11.79 -14.64 -4.00
C GLU A 56 -11.22 -15.21 -2.69
N ARG A 57 -9.96 -15.64 -2.69
CA ARG A 57 -9.29 -16.13 -1.48
C ARG A 57 -8.95 -14.99 -0.53
N LEU A 58 -8.42 -13.88 -1.07
CA LEU A 58 -8.17 -12.66 -0.29
C LEU A 58 -9.45 -12.14 0.36
N LEU A 59 -10.52 -12.04 -0.44
CA LEU A 59 -11.81 -11.50 -0.03
C LEU A 59 -12.54 -12.36 1.03
N LYS A 60 -12.15 -13.63 1.19
CA LYS A 60 -12.67 -14.53 2.24
C LYS A 60 -11.90 -14.41 3.56
N THR A 61 -10.66 -13.91 3.51
CA THR A 61 -9.77 -13.90 4.70
C THR A 61 -9.73 -12.55 5.40
N ALA A 62 -10.08 -11.46 4.70
CA ALA A 62 -10.00 -10.12 5.25
C ALA A 62 -11.17 -9.22 4.82
N VAL A 63 -11.49 -8.27 5.68
CA VAL A 63 -12.33 -7.12 5.32
C VAL A 63 -11.46 -6.15 4.51
N ILE A 64 -11.91 -5.75 3.33
CA ILE A 64 -11.19 -4.78 2.51
C ILE A 64 -11.58 -3.36 2.92
N LEU A 65 -10.59 -2.53 3.22
CA LEU A 65 -10.77 -1.09 3.46
C LEU A 65 -10.30 -0.33 2.21
N ALA A 66 -11.26 0.14 1.41
CA ALA A 66 -10.99 0.91 0.19
C ALA A 66 -10.80 2.39 0.54
N ALA A 67 -9.54 2.83 0.55
CA ALA A 67 -9.16 4.19 0.88
C ALA A 67 -9.48 5.15 -0.27
N TYR A 68 -10.06 6.31 0.06
CA TYR A 68 -10.29 7.40 -0.87
C TYR A 68 -9.85 8.74 -0.26
N ARG A 69 -9.41 9.63 -1.14
CA ARG A 69 -8.89 10.96 -0.81
C ARG A 69 -9.84 11.99 -1.39
N ASP A 70 -10.92 12.29 -0.71
CA ASP A 70 -11.87 13.31 -1.18
C ASP A 70 -12.62 13.92 0.00
N ASP A 71 -12.65 15.25 0.03
CA ASP A 71 -13.42 16.01 1.01
C ASP A 71 -14.92 16.06 0.63
N ALA A 72 -15.26 15.83 -0.63
CA ALA A 72 -16.64 15.75 -1.13
C ALA A 72 -17.33 14.39 -0.86
N GLY A 73 -16.59 13.42 -0.33
CA GLY A 73 -17.06 12.06 -0.08
C GLY A 73 -16.58 11.05 -1.12
N ALA A 74 -16.85 9.76 -0.87
CA ALA A 74 -16.39 8.71 -1.78
C ALA A 74 -17.02 8.84 -3.16
N PRO A 75 -16.21 8.74 -4.25
CA PRO A 75 -16.70 8.78 -5.62
C PRO A 75 -17.81 7.75 -5.86
N LYS A 76 -18.80 8.14 -6.66
CA LYS A 76 -19.95 7.29 -6.97
C LYS A 76 -19.53 5.97 -7.62
N GLU A 77 -18.49 6.01 -8.42
CA GLU A 77 -17.89 4.86 -9.09
C GLU A 77 -17.33 3.85 -8.07
N MET A 78 -16.64 4.29 -7.03
CA MET A 78 -16.14 3.41 -5.97
C MET A 78 -17.29 2.70 -5.26
N ARG A 79 -18.37 3.41 -4.94
CA ARG A 79 -19.55 2.81 -4.29
C ARG A 79 -20.18 1.73 -5.17
N ARG A 80 -20.30 1.98 -6.48
CA ARG A 80 -20.80 1.00 -7.46
C ARG A 80 -19.90 -0.23 -7.54
N GLN A 81 -18.57 -0.01 -7.61
CA GLN A 81 -17.60 -1.11 -7.65
C GLN A 81 -17.67 -1.96 -6.38
N ILE A 82 -17.77 -1.33 -5.22
CA ILE A 82 -17.92 -2.03 -3.94
C ILE A 82 -19.20 -2.88 -3.93
N THR A 83 -20.33 -2.31 -4.36
CA THR A 83 -21.59 -3.05 -4.41
C THR A 83 -21.46 -4.28 -5.32
N TYR A 84 -20.91 -4.10 -6.52
CA TYR A 84 -20.66 -5.18 -7.47
C TYR A 84 -19.78 -6.30 -6.89
N LEU A 85 -18.65 -5.95 -6.26
CA LEU A 85 -17.72 -6.93 -5.69
C LEU A 85 -18.34 -7.66 -4.48
N LYS A 86 -19.09 -6.96 -3.63
CA LYS A 86 -19.80 -7.57 -2.48
C LYS A 86 -20.83 -8.60 -2.94
N GLU A 87 -21.60 -8.29 -3.96
CA GLU A 87 -22.58 -9.21 -4.54
C GLU A 87 -21.92 -10.41 -5.20
N LYS A 88 -20.87 -10.19 -5.98
CA LYS A 88 -20.18 -11.24 -6.74
C LYS A 88 -19.42 -12.22 -5.85
N TYR A 89 -18.73 -11.73 -4.83
CA TYR A 89 -17.83 -12.55 -4.01
C TYR A 89 -18.34 -12.82 -2.59
N ALA A 90 -19.52 -12.32 -2.23
CA ALA A 90 -20.09 -12.42 -0.88
C ALA A 90 -19.08 -11.98 0.20
N CYS A 91 -18.41 -10.86 -0.01
CA CYS A 91 -17.32 -10.35 0.83
C CYS A 91 -17.70 -9.04 1.55
N ASP A 92 -16.86 -8.60 2.49
CA ASP A 92 -17.01 -7.30 3.12
C ASP A 92 -15.95 -6.31 2.61
N ILE A 93 -16.43 -5.22 2.00
CA ILE A 93 -15.60 -4.10 1.55
C ILE A 93 -16.20 -2.83 2.12
N ARG A 94 -15.37 -2.05 2.82
CA ARG A 94 -15.80 -0.80 3.48
C ARG A 94 -14.98 0.37 2.92
N LEU A 95 -15.60 1.55 2.86
CA LEU A 95 -14.92 2.78 2.51
C LEU A 95 -14.11 3.29 3.70
N LEU A 96 -12.85 3.67 3.43
CA LEU A 96 -11.96 4.31 4.39
C LEU A 96 -11.64 5.72 3.89
N ARG A 97 -12.16 6.73 4.60
CA ARG A 97 -11.79 8.13 4.33
C ARG A 97 -10.39 8.41 4.86
N THR A 98 -9.50 8.88 3.99
CA THR A 98 -8.14 9.28 4.37
C THR A 98 -7.95 10.78 4.14
N PRO A 99 -7.10 11.46 4.93
CA PRO A 99 -6.69 12.82 4.63
C PRO A 99 -6.06 12.92 3.24
N VAL A 100 -6.25 14.05 2.58
CA VAL A 100 -5.52 14.35 1.34
C VAL A 100 -4.05 14.56 1.72
N MET A 101 -3.19 13.67 1.26
CA MET A 101 -1.74 13.88 1.34
C MET A 101 -1.29 14.40 -0.02
N PRO A 102 -0.79 15.65 -0.08
CA PRO A 102 -0.46 16.33 -1.36
C PRO A 102 0.82 15.80 -2.01
N VAL A 103 1.34 14.67 -1.56
CA VAL A 103 2.64 14.13 -2.00
C VAL A 103 2.51 12.65 -2.32
N SER A 104 3.08 12.24 -3.46
CA SER A 104 3.22 10.85 -3.87
C SER A 104 4.64 10.34 -3.65
N SER A 105 4.81 9.01 -3.57
CA SER A 105 6.13 8.38 -3.52
C SER A 105 7.01 8.73 -4.73
N SER A 106 6.39 8.98 -5.88
CA SER A 106 7.11 9.38 -7.11
C SER A 106 7.67 10.79 -6.99
N GLU A 107 6.90 11.72 -6.45
CA GLU A 107 7.35 13.10 -6.18
C GLU A 107 8.49 13.11 -5.16
N ILE A 108 8.36 12.37 -4.05
CA ILE A 108 9.44 12.28 -3.05
C ILE A 108 10.74 11.76 -3.69
N ARG A 109 10.67 10.69 -4.50
CA ARG A 109 11.86 10.19 -5.21
C ARG A 109 12.43 11.19 -6.20
N GLN A 110 11.59 12.01 -6.82
CA GLN A 110 12.04 13.06 -7.73
C GLN A 110 12.74 14.20 -6.98
N MET A 111 12.21 14.64 -5.83
CA MET A 111 12.87 15.60 -4.94
C MET A 111 14.27 15.12 -4.54
N ILE A 112 14.38 13.88 -4.10
CA ILE A 112 15.68 13.29 -3.72
C ILE A 112 16.66 13.26 -4.91
N ARG A 113 16.20 12.88 -6.10
CA ARG A 113 17.03 12.92 -7.32
C ARG A 113 17.48 14.32 -7.69
N GLY A 114 16.67 15.34 -7.39
CA GLY A 114 16.96 16.75 -7.57
C GLY A 114 17.92 17.33 -6.53
N GLY A 115 18.33 16.52 -5.53
CA GLY A 115 19.19 16.97 -4.43
C GLY A 115 18.44 17.66 -3.29
N GLU A 116 17.12 17.65 -3.31
CA GLU A 116 16.29 18.17 -2.24
C GLU A 116 16.25 17.12 -1.12
N THR A 117 17.07 17.32 -0.08
CA THR A 117 17.16 16.38 1.07
C THR A 117 16.62 17.00 2.36
N GLU A 118 16.44 18.31 2.39
CA GLU A 118 15.85 19.04 3.51
C GLU A 118 14.33 19.12 3.34
N ASP A 119 13.60 19.01 4.45
CA ASP A 119 12.14 19.16 4.52
C ASP A 119 11.32 18.18 3.66
N LEU A 120 11.86 16.98 3.38
CA LEU A 120 11.09 15.93 2.71
C LEU A 120 9.84 15.60 3.55
N PRO A 121 8.65 15.43 2.92
CA PRO A 121 7.39 15.14 3.61
C PRO A 121 7.31 13.67 4.06
N ILE A 122 8.35 13.20 4.72
CA ILE A 122 8.53 11.85 5.27
C ILE A 122 9.13 11.92 6.68
N PRO A 123 8.96 10.88 7.50
CA PRO A 123 9.60 10.83 8.82
C PRO A 123 11.12 10.98 8.74
N LYS A 124 11.70 11.78 9.64
CA LYS A 124 13.15 12.05 9.65
C LYS A 124 13.99 10.79 9.58
N LYS A 125 13.69 9.76 10.37
CA LYS A 125 14.42 8.47 10.34
C LYS A 125 14.41 7.80 8.97
N VAL A 126 13.35 7.99 8.17
CA VAL A 126 13.26 7.48 6.79
C VAL A 126 14.15 8.31 5.87
N ALA A 127 14.14 9.63 6.00
CA ALA A 127 15.04 10.51 5.27
C ALA A 127 16.51 10.20 5.56
N ASP A 128 16.87 10.08 6.83
CA ASP A 128 18.23 9.72 7.28
C ASP A 128 18.67 8.35 6.69
N TYR A 129 17.77 7.37 6.64
CA TYR A 129 18.05 6.05 6.07
C TYR A 129 18.26 6.13 4.54
N ILE A 130 17.45 6.90 3.83
CA ILE A 130 17.59 7.12 2.39
C ILE A 130 18.94 7.76 2.07
N ASP A 131 19.33 8.79 2.82
CA ASP A 131 20.59 9.49 2.62
C ASP A 131 21.79 8.58 2.94
N LEU A 132 21.79 7.92 4.10
CA LEU A 132 22.85 7.01 4.54
C LEU A 132 23.11 5.89 3.51
N ASN A 133 22.04 5.36 2.89
CA ASN A 133 22.12 4.27 1.92
C ASN A 133 22.16 4.77 0.47
N ARG A 134 22.22 6.08 0.24
CA ARG A 134 22.22 6.72 -1.09
C ARG A 134 21.10 6.23 -2.01
N LEU A 135 19.92 6.01 -1.44
CA LEU A 135 18.78 5.52 -2.22
C LEU A 135 18.22 6.62 -3.09
N TYR A 136 17.83 6.27 -4.31
CA TYR A 136 17.19 7.17 -5.30
C TYR A 136 18.07 8.32 -5.81
N GLN A 137 19.32 8.41 -5.43
CA GLN A 137 20.27 9.38 -5.97
C GLN A 137 20.66 9.00 -7.40
N VAL A 138 20.93 10.01 -8.24
CA VAL A 138 21.46 9.75 -9.58
C VAL A 138 22.91 9.29 -9.44
N SER A 139 23.22 8.11 -9.95
CA SER A 139 24.61 7.65 -10.02
C SER A 139 25.36 8.54 -11.00
N GLU A 140 26.50 9.12 -10.59
CA GLU A 140 27.36 9.98 -11.44
C GLU A 140 27.96 9.27 -12.68
N HIS A 141 27.49 8.05 -12.98
CA HIS A 141 28.07 7.23 -14.04
C HIS A 141 27.37 7.31 -15.40
N ASP A 142 26.26 8.04 -15.54
CA ASP A 142 25.57 8.20 -16.84
C ASP A 142 26.00 9.45 -17.63
N GLY A 143 27.08 10.14 -17.20
CA GLY A 143 27.54 11.41 -17.73
C GLY A 143 28.80 11.35 -18.64
N ASN A 144 29.19 10.19 -19.20
CA ASN A 144 30.34 10.21 -20.13
C ASN A 144 30.22 9.14 -21.23
N ASN A 145 29.39 9.43 -22.23
CA ASN A 145 29.53 8.89 -23.56
C ASN A 145 29.06 9.93 -24.59
N THR A 146 29.97 10.81 -24.95
CA THR A 146 29.95 11.59 -26.19
C THR A 146 30.98 10.96 -27.12
#